data_3030ff80e1ce9f01cb84928283e09646
#
_entry.id   3030ff80e1ce9f01cb84928283e09646
#
_cell.length_a   1.000
_cell.length_b   1.000
_cell.length_c   1.000
_cell.angle_alpha   90.00
_cell.angle_beta   90.00
_cell.angle_gamma   90.00
#
_symmetry.space_group_name_H-M   'P 1'
#
loop_
_entity.id
_entity.type
_entity.pdbx_description
1 polymer ?
#
loop_
_entity_poly.entity_id
_entity_poly.type
_entity_poly.pdbx_seq_one_letter_code
_entity_poly.pdbx_strand_id
1 'polypeptide(L)'
;GHKPRRMVFSTWVDHLPFAYDIMEAQRPRLLVELGAYNGLSFFGFCQAVVEHDFECLCYAVDTWEGDKHTDQYDDSIFKDVQQHARENYRGFTYLMRMLFNDALQHFKDESIDLLHIDGLHTYEAVREDFENWYPKVAPGGIVLFHDVRARIKDFGAWKFWGELESSHEQCFRFDHGFGLGVLRKPGPVL
;
A
#
# COMPACT_ATOMS: atom_id res chain seq x y z
N GLY A 1 3.69 20.47 -11.12
CA GLY A 1 3.48 19.66 -9.91
C GLY A 1 2.12 18.99 -9.98
N HIS A 2 2.06 17.73 -9.65
CA HIS A 2 0.83 16.97 -9.66
C HIS A 2 -0.14 17.51 -8.61
N LYS A 3 -1.39 17.72 -9.00
CA LYS A 3 -2.45 18.13 -8.09
C LYS A 3 -3.29 16.89 -7.78
N PRO A 4 -3.26 16.37 -6.53
CA PRO A 4 -4.06 15.20 -6.17
C PRO A 4 -5.55 15.45 -6.40
N ARG A 5 -6.23 14.51 -7.05
CA ARG A 5 -7.70 14.55 -7.25
C ARG A 5 -8.46 14.19 -5.98
N ARG A 6 -7.80 13.44 -5.08
CA ARG A 6 -8.35 13.11 -3.77
C ARG A 6 -7.45 13.69 -2.69
N MET A 7 -8.04 14.55 -1.85
CA MET A 7 -7.40 15.10 -0.66
C MET A 7 -8.32 14.87 0.52
N VAL A 8 -7.95 13.89 1.34
CA VAL A 8 -8.62 13.54 2.59
C VAL A 8 -7.58 13.50 3.70
N PHE A 9 -8.01 13.57 4.96
CA PHE A 9 -7.08 13.52 6.08
C PHE A 9 -6.36 12.17 6.12
N SER A 10 -5.03 12.21 6.05
CA SER A 10 -4.16 11.04 6.17
C SER A 10 -2.72 11.50 6.42
N THR A 11 -1.99 10.76 7.22
CA THR A 11 -0.55 10.92 7.43
C THR A 11 0.27 10.57 6.17
N TRP A 12 -0.36 9.95 5.19
CA TRP A 12 0.24 9.57 3.91
C TRP A 12 0.38 10.73 2.92
N VAL A 13 -0.22 11.90 3.22
CA VAL A 13 -0.26 13.05 2.29
C VAL A 13 1.15 13.49 1.83
N ASP A 14 2.13 13.44 2.73
CA ASP A 14 3.51 13.84 2.45
C ASP A 14 4.25 12.86 1.51
N HIS A 15 3.71 11.66 1.30
CA HIS A 15 4.28 10.64 0.42
C HIS A 15 3.64 10.62 -0.99
N LEU A 16 2.62 11.43 -1.25
CA LEU A 16 1.99 11.50 -2.57
C LEU A 16 2.97 11.80 -3.71
N PRO A 17 3.95 12.73 -3.57
CA PRO A 17 4.94 12.93 -4.61
C PRO A 17 5.71 11.67 -4.95
N PHE A 18 6.14 10.91 -3.91
CA PHE A 18 6.82 9.63 -4.11
C PHE A 18 5.92 8.58 -4.77
N ALA A 19 4.61 8.56 -4.45
CA ALA A 19 3.67 7.67 -5.13
C ALA A 19 3.68 7.88 -6.64
N TYR A 20 3.68 9.14 -7.08
CA TYR A 20 3.80 9.47 -8.51
C TYR A 20 5.13 9.01 -9.09
N ASP A 21 6.23 9.35 -8.44
CA ASP A 21 7.58 9.05 -8.93
C ASP A 21 7.81 7.53 -9.04
N ILE A 22 7.38 6.75 -8.04
CA ILE A 22 7.57 5.29 -8.06
C ILE A 22 6.70 4.61 -9.13
N MET A 23 5.46 5.08 -9.33
CA MET A 23 4.56 4.56 -10.35
C MET A 23 5.08 4.87 -11.76
N GLU A 24 5.62 6.08 -12.00
CA GLU A 24 6.27 6.44 -13.27
C GLU A 24 7.51 5.59 -13.53
N ALA A 25 8.36 5.45 -12.52
CA ALA A 25 9.64 4.75 -12.65
C ALA A 25 9.49 3.24 -12.82
N GLN A 26 8.55 2.61 -12.09
CA GLN A 26 8.40 1.15 -12.09
C GLN A 26 7.37 0.65 -13.10
N ARG A 27 6.36 1.47 -13.44
CA ARG A 27 5.23 1.09 -14.30
C ARG A 27 4.68 -0.31 -13.96
N PRO A 28 4.25 -0.55 -12.70
CA PRO A 28 3.79 -1.85 -12.25
C PRO A 28 2.56 -2.28 -13.06
N ARG A 29 2.47 -3.56 -13.40
CA ARG A 29 1.27 -4.15 -14.03
C ARG A 29 0.23 -4.55 -13.00
N LEU A 30 0.68 -4.84 -11.78
CA LEU A 30 -0.18 -5.22 -10.66
C LEU A 30 0.29 -4.52 -9.38
N LEU A 31 -0.60 -3.67 -8.84
CA LEU A 31 -0.46 -3.02 -7.54
C LEU A 31 -1.50 -3.59 -6.59
N VAL A 32 -1.08 -3.90 -5.36
CA VAL A 32 -1.98 -4.29 -4.27
C VAL A 32 -1.68 -3.43 -3.04
N GLU A 33 -2.72 -2.85 -2.45
CA GLU A 33 -2.66 -2.13 -1.18
C GLU A 33 -3.45 -2.88 -0.12
N LEU A 34 -2.82 -3.10 1.03
CA LEU A 34 -3.42 -3.68 2.24
C LEU A 34 -3.69 -2.56 3.24
N GLY A 35 -4.97 -2.28 3.50
CA GLY A 35 -5.39 -1.16 4.34
C GLY A 35 -5.54 0.13 3.53
N ALA A 36 -6.71 0.33 2.94
CA ALA A 36 -6.97 1.48 2.07
C ALA A 36 -7.69 2.62 2.78
N TYR A 37 -8.41 2.35 3.86
CA TYR A 37 -9.19 3.32 4.63
C TYR A 37 -10.00 4.27 3.72
N ASN A 38 -9.64 5.55 3.72
CA ASN A 38 -10.30 6.59 2.90
C ASN A 38 -9.71 6.72 1.48
N GLY A 39 -8.72 5.90 1.12
CA GLY A 39 -8.17 5.76 -0.22
C GLY A 39 -7.19 6.85 -0.65
N LEU A 40 -6.58 7.63 0.25
CA LEU A 40 -5.63 8.68 -0.16
C LEU A 40 -4.44 8.11 -0.93
N SER A 41 -3.73 7.13 -0.35
CA SER A 41 -2.58 6.46 -0.97
C SER A 41 -2.99 5.70 -2.23
N PHE A 42 -4.03 4.87 -2.12
CA PHE A 42 -4.53 4.06 -3.22
C PHE A 42 -4.87 4.90 -4.46
N PHE A 43 -5.62 5.98 -4.28
CA PHE A 43 -5.98 6.84 -5.40
C PHE A 43 -4.83 7.75 -5.86
N GLY A 44 -3.84 8.00 -5.01
CA GLY A 44 -2.57 8.59 -5.43
C GLY A 44 -1.86 7.72 -6.47
N PHE A 45 -1.74 6.43 -6.22
CA PHE A 45 -1.20 5.47 -7.20
C PHE A 45 -2.07 5.38 -8.46
N CYS A 46 -3.40 5.27 -8.31
CA CYS A 46 -4.32 5.20 -9.45
C CYS A 46 -4.26 6.46 -10.34
N GLN A 47 -4.11 7.63 -9.73
CA GLN A 47 -3.95 8.87 -10.47
C GLN A 47 -2.67 8.88 -11.29
N ALA A 48 -1.56 8.38 -10.73
CA ALA A 48 -0.31 8.25 -11.45
C ALA A 48 -0.43 7.32 -12.67
N VAL A 49 -1.17 6.21 -12.56
CA VAL A 49 -1.45 5.31 -13.71
C VAL A 49 -2.11 6.07 -14.86
N VAL A 50 -3.13 6.89 -14.55
CA VAL A 50 -3.85 7.68 -15.56
C VAL A 50 -2.97 8.78 -16.16
N GLU A 51 -2.23 9.51 -15.32
CA GLU A 51 -1.44 10.67 -15.75
C GLU A 51 -0.18 10.28 -16.53
N HIS A 52 0.41 9.12 -16.24
CA HIS A 52 1.57 8.59 -16.96
C HIS A 52 1.21 7.63 -18.09
N ASP A 53 -0.08 7.41 -18.32
CA ASP A 53 -0.64 6.61 -19.42
C ASP A 53 0.04 5.23 -19.56
N PHE A 54 -0.24 4.34 -18.59
CA PHE A 54 0.20 2.95 -18.64
C PHE A 54 -0.85 2.00 -18.04
N GLU A 55 -0.75 0.72 -18.37
CA GLU A 55 -1.67 -0.30 -17.89
C GLU A 55 -1.21 -0.84 -16.52
N CYS A 56 -2.09 -0.77 -15.52
CA CYS A 56 -1.90 -1.33 -14.19
C CYS A 56 -3.23 -1.77 -13.61
N LEU A 57 -3.31 -2.98 -13.07
CA LEU A 57 -4.44 -3.40 -12.25
C LEU A 57 -4.15 -3.01 -10.79
N CYS A 58 -5.03 -2.22 -10.19
CA CYS A 58 -4.89 -1.72 -8.84
C CYS A 58 -5.96 -2.34 -7.92
N TYR A 59 -5.50 -3.06 -6.90
CA TYR A 59 -6.35 -3.69 -5.90
C TYR A 59 -6.16 -3.04 -4.54
N ALA A 60 -7.26 -2.67 -3.89
CA ALA A 60 -7.28 -2.27 -2.49
C ALA A 60 -8.00 -3.34 -1.68
N VAL A 61 -7.32 -3.89 -0.68
CA VAL A 61 -7.87 -4.90 0.23
C VAL A 61 -8.07 -4.25 1.59
N ASP A 62 -9.31 -4.24 2.08
CA ASP A 62 -9.67 -3.69 3.38
C ASP A 62 -11.03 -4.28 3.79
N THR A 63 -11.28 -4.43 5.07
CA THR A 63 -12.63 -4.76 5.56
C THR A 63 -13.55 -3.54 5.55
N TRP A 64 -12.97 -2.35 5.64
CA TRP A 64 -13.65 -1.07 5.90
C TRP A 64 -14.53 -1.10 7.15
N GLU A 65 -14.10 -1.87 8.16
CA GLU A 65 -14.77 -1.96 9.47
C GLU A 65 -14.01 -1.21 10.57
N GLY A 66 -12.75 -0.82 10.26
CA GLY A 66 -11.82 -0.24 11.22
C GLY A 66 -11.10 -1.31 12.05
N ASP A 67 -10.22 -0.86 12.93
CA ASP A 67 -9.43 -1.71 13.83
C ASP A 67 -9.19 -1.04 15.20
N LYS A 68 -8.34 -1.64 16.04
CA LYS A 68 -8.04 -1.10 17.37
C LYS A 68 -7.24 0.20 17.39
N HIS A 69 -6.62 0.60 16.27
CA HIS A 69 -5.88 1.86 16.14
C HIS A 69 -6.75 2.96 15.54
N THR A 70 -7.79 2.58 14.85
CA THR A 70 -8.80 3.44 14.26
C THR A 70 -10.12 3.25 15.00
N ASP A 71 -11.05 4.16 14.89
CA ASP A 71 -12.42 3.94 15.36
C ASP A 71 -13.12 2.97 14.40
N GLN A 72 -14.26 2.42 14.85
CA GLN A 72 -15.12 1.66 13.95
C GLN A 72 -15.59 2.56 12.82
N TYR A 73 -15.41 2.09 11.59
CA TYR A 73 -15.87 2.80 10.41
C TYR A 73 -17.36 2.48 10.18
N ASP A 74 -18.11 3.50 9.80
CA ASP A 74 -19.41 3.26 9.21
C ASP A 74 -19.27 2.99 7.71
N ASP A 75 -20.34 2.46 7.12
CA ASP A 75 -20.36 2.08 5.71
C ASP A 75 -20.19 3.27 4.74
N SER A 76 -20.25 4.51 5.24
CA SER A 76 -20.10 5.73 4.43
C SER A 76 -18.70 5.85 3.85
N ILE A 77 -17.66 5.44 4.58
CA ILE A 77 -16.27 5.48 4.10
C ILE A 77 -16.12 4.56 2.89
N PHE A 78 -16.59 3.31 2.99
CA PHE A 78 -16.52 2.39 1.85
C PHE A 78 -17.32 2.90 0.64
N LYS A 79 -18.52 3.44 0.85
CA LYS A 79 -19.35 4.00 -0.22
C LYS A 79 -18.66 5.17 -0.91
N ASP A 80 -18.05 6.06 -0.16
CA ASP A 80 -17.28 7.21 -0.70
C ASP A 80 -16.08 6.74 -1.53
N VAL A 81 -15.28 5.79 -1.01
CA VAL A 81 -14.16 5.19 -1.74
C VAL A 81 -14.64 4.50 -3.02
N GLN A 82 -15.73 3.74 -2.94
CA GLN A 82 -16.33 3.06 -4.09
C GLN A 82 -16.84 4.04 -5.16
N GLN A 83 -17.49 5.12 -4.73
CA GLN A 83 -17.95 6.17 -5.64
C GLN A 83 -16.77 6.83 -6.34
N HIS A 84 -15.74 7.23 -5.58
CA HIS A 84 -14.54 7.87 -6.15
C HIS A 84 -13.82 6.98 -7.16
N ALA A 85 -13.70 5.68 -6.88
CA ALA A 85 -13.12 4.70 -7.81
C ALA A 85 -13.93 4.62 -9.13
N ARG A 86 -15.26 4.53 -9.02
CA ARG A 86 -16.15 4.45 -10.19
C ARG A 86 -16.12 5.70 -11.07
N GLU A 87 -16.01 6.87 -10.45
CA GLU A 87 -16.05 8.15 -11.17
C GLU A 87 -14.73 8.47 -11.86
N ASN A 88 -13.58 8.09 -11.25
CA ASN A 88 -12.27 8.55 -11.70
C ASN A 88 -11.36 7.46 -12.27
N TYR A 89 -11.53 6.17 -11.84
CA TYR A 89 -10.55 5.11 -12.09
C TYR A 89 -11.22 3.79 -12.54
N ARG A 90 -12.34 3.91 -13.23
CA ARG A 90 -13.12 2.77 -13.69
C ARG A 90 -12.32 1.89 -14.67
N GLY A 91 -12.42 0.58 -14.49
CA GLY A 91 -11.88 -0.40 -15.43
C GLY A 91 -10.56 -1.02 -15.03
N PHE A 92 -9.81 -0.42 -14.09
CA PHE A 92 -8.55 -0.99 -13.60
C PHE A 92 -8.42 -0.99 -12.07
N THR A 93 -9.40 -0.48 -11.32
CA THR A 93 -9.42 -0.49 -9.86
C THR A 93 -10.41 -1.49 -9.31
N TYR A 94 -10.01 -2.23 -8.29
CA TYR A 94 -10.78 -3.27 -7.64
C TYR A 94 -10.71 -3.10 -6.12
N LEU A 95 -11.87 -2.96 -5.48
CA LEU A 95 -12.00 -2.88 -4.03
C LEU A 95 -12.43 -4.23 -3.50
N MET A 96 -11.54 -4.89 -2.74
CA MET A 96 -11.78 -6.20 -2.14
C MET A 96 -12.13 -6.00 -0.66
N ARG A 97 -13.43 -6.02 -0.34
CA ARG A 97 -13.93 -5.86 1.03
C ARG A 97 -13.86 -7.19 1.77
N MET A 98 -12.65 -7.52 2.28
CA MET A 98 -12.36 -8.77 2.98
C MET A 98 -11.10 -8.66 3.81
N LEU A 99 -10.83 -9.68 4.63
CA LEU A 99 -9.57 -9.80 5.36
C LEU A 99 -8.39 -10.00 4.40
N PHE A 100 -7.20 -9.52 4.78
CA PHE A 100 -6.00 -9.66 3.96
C PHE A 100 -5.66 -11.13 3.68
N ASN A 101 -5.78 -12.00 4.69
CA ASN A 101 -5.50 -13.42 4.54
C ASN A 101 -6.50 -14.13 3.59
N ASP A 102 -7.75 -13.69 3.55
CA ASP A 102 -8.75 -14.23 2.63
C ASP A 102 -8.48 -13.79 1.18
N ALA A 103 -7.87 -12.61 1.01
CA ALA A 103 -7.54 -12.09 -0.30
C ALA A 103 -6.36 -12.83 -0.98
N LEU A 104 -5.46 -13.46 -0.21
CA LEU A 104 -4.25 -14.13 -0.73
C LEU A 104 -4.52 -15.13 -1.87
N GLN A 105 -5.65 -15.86 -1.81
CA GLN A 105 -6.02 -16.86 -2.80
C GLN A 105 -6.32 -16.28 -4.20
N HIS A 106 -6.57 -14.96 -4.27
CA HIS A 106 -6.85 -14.27 -5.53
C HIS A 106 -5.59 -13.85 -6.28
N PHE A 107 -4.42 -13.95 -5.65
CA PHE A 107 -3.15 -13.53 -6.22
C PHE A 107 -2.20 -14.73 -6.36
N LYS A 108 -1.59 -14.85 -7.54
CA LYS A 108 -0.56 -15.86 -7.79
C LYS A 108 0.74 -15.47 -7.09
N ASP A 109 1.55 -16.44 -6.74
CA ASP A 109 2.90 -16.17 -6.29
C ASP A 109 3.70 -15.44 -7.37
N GLU A 110 4.58 -14.56 -6.94
CA GLU A 110 5.45 -13.75 -7.81
C GLU A 110 4.74 -12.94 -8.89
N SER A 111 3.51 -12.46 -8.61
CA SER A 111 2.72 -11.70 -9.58
C SER A 111 2.59 -10.21 -9.28
N ILE A 112 2.79 -9.78 -8.03
CA ILE A 112 2.60 -8.38 -7.60
C ILE A 112 3.87 -7.59 -7.83
N ASP A 113 3.79 -6.55 -8.66
CA ASP A 113 4.94 -5.67 -8.95
C ASP A 113 5.13 -4.61 -7.87
N LEU A 114 4.04 -4.13 -7.24
CA LEU A 114 4.07 -3.18 -6.13
C LEU A 114 3.03 -3.57 -5.07
N LEU A 115 3.52 -3.84 -3.86
CA LEU A 115 2.71 -4.12 -2.67
C LEU A 115 2.85 -2.97 -1.68
N HIS A 116 1.74 -2.42 -1.17
CA HIS A 116 1.73 -1.44 -0.10
C HIS A 116 1.06 -2.04 1.14
N ILE A 117 1.78 -2.06 2.27
CA ILE A 117 1.31 -2.57 3.57
C ILE A 117 1.05 -1.38 4.48
N ASP A 118 -0.24 -1.12 4.76
CA ASP A 118 -0.72 -0.03 5.60
C ASP A 118 -1.96 -0.48 6.41
N GLY A 119 -1.91 -1.69 6.95
CA GLY A 119 -2.96 -2.28 7.78
C GLY A 119 -2.80 -1.97 9.26
N LEU A 120 -3.07 -2.95 10.14
CA LEU A 120 -2.91 -2.81 11.57
C LEU A 120 -1.43 -2.69 11.95
N HIS A 121 -1.04 -1.59 12.61
CA HIS A 121 0.35 -1.17 12.80
C HIS A 121 1.11 -1.86 13.94
N THR A 122 0.58 -2.93 14.56
CA THR A 122 1.35 -3.69 15.56
C THR A 122 2.49 -4.46 14.89
N TYR A 123 3.53 -4.78 15.66
CA TYR A 123 4.66 -5.56 15.17
C TYR A 123 4.21 -6.91 14.57
N GLU A 124 3.34 -7.62 15.29
CA GLU A 124 2.84 -8.94 14.89
C GLU A 124 2.02 -8.86 13.60
N ALA A 125 1.13 -7.88 13.50
CA ALA A 125 0.27 -7.73 12.31
C ALA A 125 1.07 -7.37 11.06
N VAL A 126 1.96 -6.38 11.14
CA VAL A 126 2.80 -5.97 10.00
C VAL A 126 3.73 -7.10 9.57
N ARG A 127 4.28 -7.85 10.54
CA ARG A 127 5.11 -9.03 10.25
C ARG A 127 4.30 -10.12 9.55
N GLU A 128 3.11 -10.45 10.06
CA GLU A 128 2.22 -11.46 9.47
C GLU A 128 1.82 -11.06 8.04
N ASP A 129 1.41 -9.81 7.82
CA ASP A 129 1.08 -9.30 6.51
C ASP A 129 2.25 -9.45 5.54
N PHE A 130 3.45 -9.06 5.96
CA PHE A 130 4.64 -9.23 5.15
C PHE A 130 4.95 -10.69 4.85
N GLU A 131 5.01 -11.56 5.86
CA GLU A 131 5.35 -12.98 5.69
C GLU A 131 4.36 -13.69 4.75
N ASN A 132 3.07 -13.34 4.81
CA ASN A 132 2.03 -13.93 3.97
C ASN A 132 2.03 -13.37 2.54
N TRP A 133 2.30 -12.07 2.37
CA TRP A 133 2.19 -11.40 1.06
C TRP A 133 3.49 -11.31 0.29
N TYR A 134 4.65 -11.38 0.94
CA TYR A 134 5.95 -11.32 0.28
C TYR A 134 6.17 -12.43 -0.77
N PRO A 135 5.69 -13.68 -0.60
CA PRO A 135 5.71 -14.68 -1.67
C PRO A 135 4.95 -14.27 -2.93
N LYS A 136 3.92 -13.42 -2.80
CA LYS A 136 3.12 -12.91 -3.93
C LYS A 136 3.84 -11.83 -4.74
N VAL A 137 4.84 -11.17 -4.14
CA VAL A 137 5.61 -10.11 -4.81
C VAL A 137 6.54 -10.73 -5.84
N ALA A 138 6.55 -10.18 -7.05
CA ALA A 138 7.41 -10.62 -8.14
C ALA A 138 8.91 -10.36 -7.83
N PRO A 139 9.83 -11.14 -8.37
CA PRO A 139 11.25 -10.81 -8.34
C PRO A 139 11.51 -9.41 -8.93
N GLY A 140 12.22 -8.57 -8.18
CA GLY A 140 12.41 -7.15 -8.53
C GLY A 140 11.24 -6.23 -8.17
N GLY A 141 10.13 -6.77 -7.68
CA GLY A 141 8.98 -6.01 -7.20
C GLY A 141 9.29 -5.22 -5.92
N ILE A 142 8.44 -4.26 -5.61
CA ILE A 142 8.62 -3.32 -4.49
C ILE A 142 7.56 -3.55 -3.43
N VAL A 143 7.97 -3.52 -2.17
CA VAL A 143 7.09 -3.49 -1.00
C VAL A 143 7.25 -2.15 -0.30
N LEU A 144 6.15 -1.46 -0.08
CA LEU A 144 6.05 -0.23 0.70
C LEU A 144 5.45 -0.54 2.07
N PHE A 145 6.00 0.09 3.11
CA PHE A 145 5.51 -0.01 4.49
C PHE A 145 5.26 1.38 5.03
N HIS A 146 4.04 1.67 5.42
CA HIS A 146 3.75 2.92 6.13
C HIS A 146 4.04 2.81 7.63
N ASP A 147 4.09 3.96 8.33
CA ASP A 147 4.28 4.08 9.77
C ASP A 147 5.61 3.53 10.33
N VAL A 148 6.63 3.37 9.49
CA VAL A 148 7.94 2.84 9.93
C VAL A 148 8.72 3.77 10.88
N ARG A 149 8.20 4.96 11.17
CA ARG A 149 8.73 5.92 12.16
C ARG A 149 7.74 6.25 13.28
N ALA A 150 6.49 5.81 13.16
CA ALA A 150 5.47 6.05 14.18
C ALA A 150 5.78 5.27 15.46
N ARG A 151 5.95 5.99 16.58
CA ARG A 151 6.20 5.41 17.91
C ARG A 151 5.10 5.85 18.87
N ILE A 152 3.87 5.52 18.53
CA ILE A 152 2.67 5.87 19.27
C ILE A 152 1.88 4.62 19.61
N LYS A 153 1.15 4.62 20.71
CA LYS A 153 0.38 3.46 21.19
C LYS A 153 1.24 2.19 21.18
N ASP A 154 0.70 1.10 20.66
CA ASP A 154 1.34 -0.20 20.45
C ASP A 154 1.83 -0.41 19.00
N PHE A 155 2.09 0.67 18.27
CA PHE A 155 2.67 0.61 16.93
C PHE A 155 4.04 -0.09 16.97
N GLY A 156 4.22 -1.06 16.09
CA GLY A 156 5.42 -1.87 15.98
C GLY A 156 5.98 -1.98 14.57
N ALA A 157 5.36 -1.33 13.58
CA ALA A 157 5.85 -1.27 12.20
C ALA A 157 7.31 -0.78 12.15
N TRP A 158 7.67 0.22 12.96
CA TRP A 158 9.04 0.74 13.06
C TRP A 158 10.06 -0.31 13.52
N LYS A 159 9.65 -1.24 14.40
CA LYS A 159 10.51 -2.30 14.91
C LYS A 159 10.74 -3.36 13.84
N PHE A 160 9.67 -3.82 13.21
CA PHE A 160 9.75 -4.80 12.12
C PHE A 160 10.55 -4.25 10.93
N TRP A 161 10.34 -2.98 10.57
CA TRP A 161 11.14 -2.32 9.55
C TRP A 161 12.63 -2.31 9.87
N GLY A 162 13.02 -2.05 11.13
CA GLY A 162 14.42 -2.11 11.55
C GLY A 162 15.07 -3.50 11.36
N GLU A 163 14.31 -4.57 11.50
CA GLU A 163 14.76 -5.94 11.22
C GLU A 163 14.97 -6.16 9.72
N LEU A 164 14.02 -5.69 8.88
CA LEU A 164 14.14 -5.74 7.43
C LEU A 164 15.34 -4.92 6.92
N GLU A 165 15.51 -3.71 7.43
CA GLU A 165 16.63 -2.83 7.08
C GLU A 165 18.00 -3.46 7.40
N SER A 166 18.06 -4.27 8.46
CA SER A 166 19.28 -4.97 8.88
C SER A 166 19.57 -6.22 8.04
N SER A 167 18.56 -6.79 7.37
CA SER A 167 18.65 -8.06 6.66
C SER A 167 18.54 -7.96 5.13
N HIS A 168 18.17 -6.78 4.62
CA HIS A 168 17.97 -6.54 3.19
C HIS A 168 18.82 -5.36 2.72
N GLU A 169 19.63 -5.58 1.68
CA GLU A 169 20.49 -4.53 1.12
C GLU A 169 19.73 -3.50 0.27
N GLN A 170 18.63 -3.92 -0.36
CA GLN A 170 17.87 -3.05 -1.28
C GLN A 170 16.65 -2.45 -0.58
N CYS A 171 16.89 -1.63 0.43
CA CYS A 171 15.85 -0.91 1.13
C CYS A 171 16.31 0.50 1.52
N PHE A 172 15.35 1.40 1.64
CA PHE A 172 15.53 2.74 2.21
C PHE A 172 14.21 3.22 2.82
N ARG A 173 14.23 4.34 3.53
CA ARG A 173 13.01 4.93 4.08
C ARG A 173 13.00 6.44 4.00
N PHE A 174 11.81 6.98 3.99
CA PHE A 174 11.54 8.38 4.30
C PHE A 174 11.18 8.51 5.78
N ASP A 175 11.64 9.59 6.42
CA ASP A 175 11.41 9.82 7.86
C ASP A 175 10.21 10.74 8.15
N HIS A 176 9.70 11.48 7.15
CA HIS A 176 8.51 12.33 7.27
C HIS A 176 7.21 11.53 7.17
N GLY A 177 6.06 12.14 7.47
CA GLY A 177 4.74 11.51 7.31
C GLY A 177 4.58 10.17 8.03
N PHE A 178 5.10 10.06 9.26
CA PHE A 178 5.21 8.83 10.05
C PHE A 178 6.14 7.77 9.47
N GLY A 179 6.81 8.07 8.36
CA GLY A 179 7.79 7.24 7.70
C GLY A 179 7.19 6.28 6.68
N LEU A 180 7.90 6.15 5.56
CA LEU A 180 7.59 5.18 4.50
C LEU A 180 8.84 4.35 4.21
N GLY A 181 8.79 3.05 4.49
CA GLY A 181 9.82 2.09 4.11
C GLY A 181 9.61 1.59 2.70
N VAL A 182 10.69 1.45 1.96
CA VAL A 182 10.72 0.96 0.59
C VAL A 182 11.70 -0.20 0.51
N LEU A 183 11.20 -1.39 0.19
CA LEU A 183 12.00 -2.62 0.06
C LEU A 183 11.84 -3.16 -1.35
N ARG A 184 12.95 -3.47 -2.01
CA ARG A 184 12.94 -4.17 -3.30
C ARG A 184 13.22 -5.64 -3.09
N LYS A 185 12.34 -6.51 -3.59
CA LYS A 185 12.59 -7.94 -3.62
C LYS A 185 13.73 -8.24 -4.61
N PRO A 186 14.75 -9.04 -4.25
CA PRO A 186 15.79 -9.41 -5.18
C PRO A 186 15.24 -9.95 -6.50
N GLY A 187 15.80 -9.48 -7.61
CA GLY A 187 15.49 -10.01 -8.92
C GLY A 187 16.18 -11.37 -9.15
N PRO A 188 15.94 -12.04 -10.29
CA PRO A 188 16.67 -13.24 -10.64
C PRO A 188 18.16 -12.91 -10.73
N VAL A 189 18.98 -13.78 -10.12
CA VAL A 189 20.43 -13.72 -10.30
C VAL A 189 20.69 -14.13 -11.75
N LEU A 190 21.21 -13.20 -12.56
CA LEU A 190 21.63 -13.45 -13.94
C LEU A 190 22.90 -14.32 -13.98
#